data_e1ff90d9c0a3f8b53a895ea559f55b6c
#
_entry.id   e1ff90d9c0a3f8b53a895ea559f55b6c
#
_cell.length_a   1.000
_cell.length_b   1.000
_cell.length_c   1.000
_cell.angle_alpha   90.00
_cell.angle_beta   90.00
_cell.angle_gamma   90.00
#
_symmetry.space_group_name_H-M   'P 1'
#
loop_
_entity.id
_entity.type
_entity.pdbx_description
1 polymer ?
#
loop_
_entity_poly.entity_id
_entity_poly.type
_entity_poly.pdbx_seq_one_letter_code
_entity_poly.pdbx_strand_id
1 'polypeptide(L)'
;MVINIIIWNYNNYVISNNKNYIRVNIERENAEFDSVLYREVGQFGKFQLLTISLVSFPALICAFMAGDYIFTAGNLPTRCAVPECDGSNPEYSPDWISNAVPATASGFDNCNRYVNANSSVISPDGLCPASLFDRDIIVPCDSYVYERTNTLVYDFNIECQEWLRALPGTLNSAGGMVALVLAGFISDRLGRRVSIVFFSFNVALVGVIRAFSVNFAMYSALQFMQTAIGGGAFSAAYILAAEVVGPQYRVRTSAIISSMFALGQVVLGLLALAVRPWRTLTLVLYVPVFLIISYYWILSESFRWLLSKNKQAEGKASLEYASRLNGKQISAKNMDFLLTAIHNQMQENKQANEENLFYRVIKSPVLLRRCCTTPILWMTNTFIYYGLSINSVSLSGNMYLNYIAIAAIEIPGFWTAVLVLDRVGRRITLFCGFMVCGICCLAFAFVPKHMYTISLILYLIGKYCIGLVMTSVYLYTAELYPTRYRHSFLGFSSMLGRIGSIVAPLTPALMVYWSGIPSIMFACTAIISAFLVLTQPETLGQRVPDTFEDAERLGKK
;
A
#
# COMPACT_ATOMS: atom_id res chain seq x y z
N MET A 1 14.02 -3.72 -5.48
CA MET A 1 14.83 -2.61 -4.98
C MET A 1 14.49 -2.13 -3.57
N VAL A 2 13.30 -2.33 -3.06
CA VAL A 2 12.85 -1.88 -1.72
C VAL A 2 13.42 -2.70 -0.55
N ILE A 3 14.16 -3.79 -0.81
CA ILE A 3 14.40 -4.81 0.24
C ILE A 3 15.87 -5.22 0.41
N ASN A 4 16.82 -4.39 -0.01
CA ASN A 4 18.24 -4.61 0.30
C ASN A 4 18.55 -4.65 1.82
N ILE A 5 17.53 -4.57 2.68
CA ILE A 5 17.71 -4.05 4.02
C ILE A 5 17.32 -5.02 5.14
N ILE A 6 16.47 -5.99 4.89
CA ILE A 6 15.91 -6.81 5.97
C ILE A 6 16.79 -7.99 6.37
N ILE A 7 17.76 -8.42 5.51
CA ILE A 7 18.37 -9.74 5.71
C ILE A 7 19.90 -9.72 5.71
N TRP A 8 20.50 -8.93 6.58
CA TRP A 8 21.93 -8.99 6.84
C TRP A 8 22.23 -9.32 8.31
N ASN A 9 21.83 -10.48 8.75
CA ASN A 9 22.35 -11.08 9.98
C ASN A 9 22.10 -12.59 9.99
N TYR A 10 23.09 -13.37 9.67
CA TYR A 10 23.48 -14.54 10.43
C TYR A 10 24.83 -15.08 9.90
N ASN A 11 25.77 -15.20 10.83
CA ASN A 11 27.16 -15.58 10.66
C ASN A 11 27.38 -17.09 10.59
N ASN A 12 28.38 -17.43 9.78
CA ASN A 12 29.47 -18.39 10.02
C ASN A 12 29.26 -19.90 9.95
N TYR A 13 30.24 -20.45 9.26
CA TYR A 13 30.84 -21.81 9.16
C TYR A 13 30.37 -22.64 7.95
N VAL A 14 31.27 -23.05 7.09
CA VAL A 14 32.36 -24.00 6.98
C VAL A 14 32.78 -24.21 5.49
N ILE A 15 34.03 -24.31 5.28
CA ILE A 15 35.01 -24.55 4.22
C ILE A 15 34.60 -25.56 3.13
N SER A 16 34.85 -25.25 1.81
CA SER A 16 35.58 -26.09 0.86
C SER A 16 35.75 -25.47 -0.54
N ASN A 17 37.02 -25.45 -1.00
CA ASN A 17 37.59 -25.27 -2.36
C ASN A 17 37.41 -23.92 -3.11
N ASN A 18 38.53 -23.45 -3.59
CA ASN A 18 38.93 -22.24 -4.37
C ASN A 18 37.88 -21.19 -4.81
N LYS A 19 36.71 -21.56 -5.27
CA LYS A 19 35.58 -20.64 -5.50
C LYS A 19 34.94 -20.18 -4.19
N ASN A 20 34.98 -20.98 -3.13
CA ASN A 20 34.51 -20.65 -1.78
C ASN A 20 35.45 -19.71 -1.04
N TYR A 21 36.73 -19.71 -1.35
CA TYR A 21 37.74 -18.87 -0.67
C TYR A 21 37.56 -17.38 -0.99
N ILE A 22 37.25 -17.05 -2.25
CA ILE A 22 36.97 -15.69 -2.70
C ILE A 22 35.63 -15.23 -2.06
N ARG A 23 34.64 -16.09 -2.02
CA ARG A 23 33.30 -15.81 -1.46
C ARG A 23 33.31 -15.60 0.06
N VAL A 24 34.09 -16.40 0.79
CA VAL A 24 34.27 -16.25 2.25
C VAL A 24 35.00 -14.94 2.57
N ASN A 25 35.90 -14.48 1.73
CA ASN A 25 36.58 -13.19 1.90
C ASN A 25 35.61 -12.02 1.67
N ILE A 26 34.75 -12.07 0.66
CA ILE A 26 33.73 -11.03 0.38
C ILE A 26 32.73 -10.90 1.53
N GLU A 27 32.22 -12.03 2.05
CA GLU A 27 31.32 -12.02 3.21
C GLU A 27 32.00 -11.50 4.47
N ARG A 28 33.28 -11.81 4.68
CA ARG A 28 34.11 -11.26 5.75
C ARG A 28 34.33 -9.76 5.58
N GLU A 29 34.72 -9.30 4.40
CA GLU A 29 34.92 -7.87 4.11
C GLU A 29 33.62 -7.07 4.25
N ASN A 30 32.50 -7.61 3.81
CA ASN A 30 31.18 -6.96 4.00
C ASN A 30 30.74 -6.92 5.47
N ALA A 31 30.95 -8.00 6.22
CA ALA A 31 30.69 -8.04 7.65
C ALA A 31 31.64 -7.11 8.41
N GLU A 32 32.88 -7.04 7.99
CA GLU A 32 33.88 -6.13 8.53
C GLU A 32 33.55 -4.68 8.19
N PHE A 33 33.17 -4.38 6.94
CA PHE A 33 32.70 -3.05 6.52
C PHE A 33 31.53 -2.57 7.38
N ASP A 34 30.45 -3.36 7.51
CA ASP A 34 29.31 -2.98 8.32
C ASP A 34 29.66 -2.88 9.81
N SER A 35 30.51 -3.76 10.32
CA SER A 35 30.96 -3.70 11.71
C SER A 35 31.77 -2.43 12.01
N VAL A 36 32.68 -2.05 11.13
CA VAL A 36 33.47 -0.80 11.24
C VAL A 36 32.55 0.41 11.09
N LEU A 37 31.71 0.44 10.07
CA LEU A 37 30.76 1.54 9.84
C LEU A 37 29.89 1.81 11.07
N TYR A 38 29.27 0.78 11.64
CA TYR A 38 28.36 0.97 12.76
C TYR A 38 29.05 1.15 14.11
N ARG A 39 30.30 0.76 14.23
CA ARG A 39 31.13 1.11 15.39
C ARG A 39 31.48 2.58 15.38
N GLU A 40 31.90 3.12 14.21
CA GLU A 40 32.35 4.50 14.06
C GLU A 40 31.18 5.52 13.98
N VAL A 41 30.14 5.21 13.21
CA VAL A 41 28.97 6.09 13.04
C VAL A 41 27.90 5.82 14.11
N GLY A 42 27.77 4.58 14.56
CA GLY A 42 26.70 4.12 15.44
C GLY A 42 25.56 3.46 14.69
N GLN A 43 24.94 2.46 15.33
CA GLN A 43 23.81 1.73 14.71
C GLN A 43 22.52 2.54 14.71
N PHE A 44 22.30 3.34 15.77
CA PHE A 44 21.15 4.21 15.94
C PHE A 44 21.53 5.39 16.84
N GLY A 45 21.45 6.60 16.30
CA GLY A 45 21.81 7.83 17.01
C GLY A 45 20.97 9.01 16.50
N LYS A 46 21.38 10.25 16.85
CA LYS A 46 20.66 11.48 16.48
C LYS A 46 20.52 11.64 14.95
N PHE A 47 21.54 11.24 14.19
CA PHE A 47 21.51 11.30 12.73
C PHE A 47 20.43 10.38 12.16
N GLN A 48 20.38 9.13 12.62
CA GLN A 48 19.39 8.16 12.18
C GLN A 48 17.98 8.59 12.57
N LEU A 49 17.80 9.06 13.81
CA LEU A 49 16.50 9.55 14.28
C LEU A 49 16.00 10.74 13.44
N LEU A 50 16.87 11.71 13.17
CA LEU A 50 16.54 12.86 12.31
C LEU A 50 16.14 12.41 10.91
N THR A 51 16.93 11.52 10.30
CA THR A 51 16.65 11.02 8.95
C THR A 51 15.33 10.26 8.91
N ILE A 52 15.07 9.36 9.89
CA ILE A 52 13.81 8.61 9.98
C ILE A 52 12.62 9.56 10.15
N SER A 53 12.74 10.58 11.02
CA SER A 53 11.69 11.59 11.22
C SER A 53 11.38 12.35 9.92
N LEU A 54 12.41 12.75 9.16
CA LEU A 54 12.23 13.43 7.89
C LEU A 54 11.58 12.53 6.83
N VAL A 55 12.04 11.29 6.66
CA VAL A 55 11.46 10.37 5.66
C VAL A 55 10.08 9.82 6.06
N SER A 56 9.67 9.98 7.30
CA SER A 56 8.31 9.67 7.77
C SER A 56 7.25 10.54 7.11
N PHE A 57 7.55 11.79 6.79
CA PHE A 57 6.62 12.70 6.12
C PHE A 57 6.27 12.26 4.68
N PRO A 58 7.22 11.94 3.79
CA PRO A 58 6.90 11.30 2.50
C PRO A 58 6.08 10.02 2.61
N ALA A 59 6.31 9.18 3.63
CA ALA A 59 5.53 7.98 3.85
C ALA A 59 4.06 8.31 4.18
N LEU A 60 3.82 9.33 5.01
CA LEU A 60 2.50 9.84 5.32
C LEU A 60 1.78 10.40 4.09
N ILE A 61 2.47 11.19 3.25
CA ILE A 61 1.93 11.74 2.00
C ILE A 61 1.50 10.62 1.03
N CYS A 62 2.27 9.55 0.95
CA CYS A 62 1.93 8.41 0.08
C CYS A 62 0.62 7.73 0.51
N ALA A 63 0.25 7.80 1.79
CA ALA A 63 -1.04 7.31 2.25
C ALA A 63 -2.21 8.19 1.76
N PHE A 64 -2.03 9.50 1.65
CA PHE A 64 -3.03 10.39 1.04
C PHE A 64 -3.29 9.99 -0.41
N MET A 65 -2.24 9.87 -1.21
CA MET A 65 -2.32 9.47 -2.60
C MET A 65 -2.93 8.06 -2.77
N ALA A 66 -2.70 7.15 -1.82
CA ALA A 66 -3.22 5.78 -1.89
C ALA A 66 -4.71 5.68 -1.55
N GLY A 67 -5.30 6.67 -0.84
CA GLY A 67 -6.64 6.54 -0.28
C GLY A 67 -7.60 7.71 -0.54
N ASP A 68 -7.16 8.84 -1.07
CA ASP A 68 -7.98 10.04 -1.22
C ASP A 68 -9.22 9.83 -2.13
N TYR A 69 -9.09 8.99 -3.17
CA TYR A 69 -10.21 8.65 -4.05
C TYR A 69 -11.37 7.94 -3.32
N ILE A 70 -11.12 7.32 -2.17
CA ILE A 70 -12.15 6.67 -1.34
C ILE A 70 -13.20 7.72 -0.88
N PHE A 71 -12.74 8.93 -0.60
CA PHE A 71 -13.61 10.03 -0.18
C PHE A 71 -14.02 10.94 -1.33
N THR A 72 -13.11 11.23 -2.27
CA THR A 72 -13.41 12.13 -3.40
C THR A 72 -14.38 11.47 -4.40
N ALA A 73 -14.26 10.15 -4.64
CA ALA A 73 -15.17 9.33 -5.45
C ALA A 73 -16.11 8.47 -4.58
N GLY A 74 -16.29 8.84 -3.31
CA GLY A 74 -17.14 8.13 -2.37
C GLY A 74 -18.60 8.08 -2.82
N ASN A 75 -19.33 7.05 -2.36
CA ASN A 75 -20.75 6.91 -2.64
C ASN A 75 -21.52 8.13 -2.17
N LEU A 76 -22.38 8.63 -3.04
CA LEU A 76 -23.26 9.75 -2.76
C LEU A 76 -24.68 9.24 -2.62
N PRO A 77 -25.33 9.38 -1.43
CA PRO A 77 -26.73 9.04 -1.28
C PRO A 77 -27.57 9.91 -2.20
N THR A 78 -28.25 9.25 -3.16
CA THR A 78 -29.09 9.88 -4.18
C THR A 78 -30.42 9.16 -4.24
N ARG A 79 -31.45 9.83 -4.75
CA ARG A 79 -32.70 9.23 -5.21
C ARG A 79 -33.13 9.80 -6.54
N CYS A 80 -34.01 9.12 -7.24
CA CYS A 80 -34.66 9.70 -8.39
C CYS A 80 -35.41 10.99 -8.00
N ALA A 81 -35.28 12.02 -8.79
CA ALA A 81 -36.21 13.12 -8.78
C ALA A 81 -37.55 12.65 -9.36
N VAL A 82 -38.63 13.04 -8.70
CA VAL A 82 -40.02 12.72 -9.10
C VAL A 82 -40.72 14.03 -9.35
N PRO A 83 -40.62 14.60 -10.57
CA PRO A 83 -41.13 15.95 -10.87
C PRO A 83 -42.61 16.12 -10.53
N GLU A 84 -43.38 15.02 -10.54
CA GLU A 84 -44.79 14.99 -10.25
C GLU A 84 -45.11 15.24 -8.75
N CYS A 85 -44.11 15.00 -7.88
CA CYS A 85 -44.24 15.06 -6.43
C CYS A 85 -43.26 16.00 -5.77
N ASP A 86 -42.07 16.18 -6.39
CA ASP A 86 -41.03 17.06 -5.88
C ASP A 86 -41.38 18.53 -6.13
N GLY A 87 -41.40 19.33 -5.07
CA GLY A 87 -41.55 20.77 -5.16
C GLY A 87 -40.28 21.48 -5.58
N SER A 88 -40.27 22.81 -5.48
CA SER A 88 -39.10 23.64 -5.81
C SER A 88 -37.85 23.37 -4.96
N ASN A 89 -38.01 22.74 -3.81
CA ASN A 89 -36.91 22.37 -2.92
C ASN A 89 -37.13 20.92 -2.45
N PRO A 90 -36.72 19.91 -3.27
CA PRO A 90 -37.01 18.50 -3.00
C PRO A 90 -36.24 17.99 -1.78
N GLU A 91 -36.95 17.32 -0.88
CA GLU A 91 -36.37 16.65 0.26
C GLU A 91 -35.79 15.29 -0.13
N TYR A 92 -34.65 14.90 0.42
CA TYR A 92 -33.99 13.63 0.08
C TYR A 92 -34.84 12.41 0.50
N SER A 93 -35.46 12.42 1.65
CA SER A 93 -36.26 11.28 2.18
C SER A 93 -37.67 11.72 2.59
N PRO A 94 -38.53 12.10 1.64
CA PRO A 94 -39.92 12.41 1.95
C PRO A 94 -40.73 11.15 2.29
N ASP A 95 -41.78 11.28 3.07
CA ASP A 95 -42.61 10.17 3.53
C ASP A 95 -43.26 9.35 2.38
N TRP A 96 -43.52 9.98 1.25
CA TRP A 96 -44.11 9.35 0.07
C TRP A 96 -43.11 8.58 -0.82
N ILE A 97 -41.82 8.61 -0.54
CA ILE A 97 -40.76 8.05 -1.45
C ILE A 97 -41.01 6.57 -1.81
N SER A 98 -41.53 5.78 -0.87
CA SER A 98 -41.88 4.37 -1.08
C SER A 98 -43.01 4.14 -2.09
N ASN A 99 -43.79 5.19 -2.43
CA ASN A 99 -44.83 5.13 -3.45
C ASN A 99 -44.27 5.27 -4.86
N ALA A 100 -43.20 6.08 -5.03
CA ALA A 100 -42.62 6.46 -6.32
C ALA A 100 -41.37 5.67 -6.70
N VAL A 101 -40.68 5.07 -5.72
CA VAL A 101 -39.38 4.41 -5.91
C VAL A 101 -39.43 2.99 -5.33
N PRO A 102 -38.87 1.99 -6.04
CA PRO A 102 -38.83 0.61 -5.55
C PRO A 102 -38.09 0.50 -4.19
N ALA A 103 -38.63 -0.32 -3.29
CA ALA A 103 -37.97 -0.65 -2.05
C ALA A 103 -36.84 -1.65 -2.29
N THR A 104 -35.68 -1.43 -1.65
CA THR A 104 -34.56 -2.35 -1.64
C THR A 104 -34.23 -2.83 -0.23
N ALA A 105 -33.39 -3.84 -0.08
CA ALA A 105 -32.94 -4.33 1.23
C ALA A 105 -32.20 -3.26 2.08
N SER A 106 -31.81 -2.14 1.47
CA SER A 106 -31.07 -1.03 2.11
C SER A 106 -31.85 0.29 2.18
N GLY A 107 -33.13 0.29 1.81
CA GLY A 107 -33.97 1.49 1.76
C GLY A 107 -34.76 1.56 0.46
N PHE A 108 -34.52 2.54 -0.38
CA PHE A 108 -35.12 2.70 -1.70
C PHE A 108 -34.05 2.58 -2.80
N ASP A 109 -34.52 2.30 -4.04
CA ASP A 109 -33.63 2.23 -5.20
C ASP A 109 -33.12 3.63 -5.57
N ASN A 110 -31.79 3.76 -5.67
CA ASN A 110 -31.16 5.04 -5.97
C ASN A 110 -31.14 5.39 -7.47
N CYS A 111 -31.45 4.40 -8.32
CA CYS A 111 -31.20 4.49 -9.77
C CYS A 111 -32.46 4.33 -10.60
N ASN A 112 -33.55 3.83 -10.02
CA ASN A 112 -34.78 3.54 -10.74
C ASN A 112 -35.99 4.09 -9.99
N ARG A 113 -37.04 4.43 -10.74
CA ARG A 113 -38.34 4.84 -10.22
C ARG A 113 -39.47 4.13 -10.95
N TYR A 114 -40.68 4.16 -10.35
CA TYR A 114 -41.89 3.73 -11.02
C TYR A 114 -42.34 4.78 -12.05
N VAL A 115 -42.97 4.32 -13.13
CA VAL A 115 -43.53 5.21 -14.16
C VAL A 115 -44.80 5.86 -13.64
N ASN A 116 -45.01 7.13 -13.97
CA ASN A 116 -46.30 7.78 -13.70
C ASN A 116 -47.38 7.17 -14.60
N ALA A 117 -48.46 6.62 -14.00
CA ALA A 117 -49.57 6.00 -14.72
C ALA A 117 -50.40 7.02 -15.52
N ASN A 118 -50.36 8.30 -15.14
CA ASN A 118 -51.07 9.40 -15.82
C ASN A 118 -50.14 10.61 -16.00
N SER A 119 -49.53 10.73 -17.16
CA SER A 119 -48.49 11.72 -17.49
C SER A 119 -48.88 13.19 -17.28
N SER A 120 -50.12 13.51 -16.95
CA SER A 120 -50.66 14.87 -16.82
C SER A 120 -51.03 15.29 -15.40
N VAL A 121 -50.92 14.40 -14.40
CA VAL A 121 -51.32 14.71 -13.03
C VAL A 121 -50.11 15.05 -12.18
N ILE A 122 -49.95 16.33 -11.87
CA ILE A 122 -49.07 16.81 -10.80
C ILE A 122 -49.90 16.74 -9.50
N SER A 123 -49.36 16.14 -8.44
CA SER A 123 -50.06 16.12 -7.15
C SER A 123 -50.09 17.53 -6.56
N PRO A 124 -51.25 18.19 -6.46
CA PRO A 124 -51.31 19.58 -6.03
C PRO A 124 -50.93 19.79 -4.56
N ASP A 125 -50.97 18.76 -3.76
CA ASP A 125 -50.85 18.84 -2.29
C ASP A 125 -49.61 18.19 -1.72
N GLY A 126 -48.65 17.77 -2.53
CA GLY A 126 -47.43 17.09 -2.07
C GLY A 126 -47.63 15.71 -1.44
N LEU A 127 -48.86 15.19 -1.46
CA LEU A 127 -49.24 13.91 -0.83
C LEU A 127 -48.78 12.68 -1.60
N CYS A 128 -48.48 12.80 -2.88
CA CYS A 128 -47.92 11.79 -3.78
C CYS A 128 -48.41 10.35 -3.52
N PRO A 129 -49.72 10.06 -3.76
CA PRO A 129 -50.29 8.76 -3.45
C PRO A 129 -49.77 7.66 -4.38
N ALA A 130 -49.76 6.42 -3.90
CA ALA A 130 -49.28 5.25 -4.65
C ALA A 130 -50.02 5.01 -5.97
N SER A 131 -51.27 5.48 -6.08
CA SER A 131 -52.10 5.35 -7.30
C SER A 131 -51.62 6.18 -8.49
N LEU A 132 -50.69 7.10 -8.29
CA LEU A 132 -50.06 7.86 -9.37
C LEU A 132 -49.04 7.04 -10.15
N PHE A 133 -48.55 5.94 -9.60
CA PHE A 133 -47.46 5.18 -10.17
C PHE A 133 -47.88 3.77 -10.59
N ASP A 134 -47.42 3.37 -11.78
CA ASP A 134 -47.49 1.98 -12.21
C ASP A 134 -46.25 1.24 -11.66
N ARG A 135 -46.53 0.36 -10.67
CA ARG A 135 -45.47 -0.39 -9.97
C ARG A 135 -44.91 -1.57 -10.77
N ASP A 136 -45.55 -1.93 -11.88
CA ASP A 136 -45.11 -3.01 -12.74
C ASP A 136 -44.06 -2.52 -13.75
N ILE A 137 -43.96 -1.19 -13.98
CA ILE A 137 -43.01 -0.59 -14.91
C ILE A 137 -41.98 0.25 -14.16
N ILE A 138 -40.71 -0.20 -14.24
CA ILE A 138 -39.58 0.48 -13.63
C ILE A 138 -38.74 1.14 -14.72
N VAL A 139 -38.37 2.41 -14.53
CA VAL A 139 -37.53 3.18 -15.47
C VAL A 139 -36.35 3.79 -14.74
N PRO A 140 -35.21 3.98 -15.42
CA PRO A 140 -34.07 4.68 -14.85
C PRO A 140 -34.40 6.15 -14.53
N CYS A 141 -33.68 6.73 -13.57
CA CYS A 141 -33.84 8.13 -13.21
C CYS A 141 -33.32 9.07 -14.32
N ASP A 142 -34.09 10.10 -14.63
CA ASP A 142 -33.67 11.19 -15.54
C ASP A 142 -32.89 12.27 -14.81
N SER A 143 -33.18 12.48 -13.52
CA SER A 143 -32.52 13.44 -12.66
C SER A 143 -32.52 12.94 -11.20
N TYR A 144 -31.69 13.55 -10.37
CA TYR A 144 -31.43 13.06 -9.00
C TYR A 144 -31.62 14.13 -7.96
N VAL A 145 -32.08 13.71 -6.77
CA VAL A 145 -32.08 14.51 -5.54
C VAL A 145 -30.97 13.95 -4.63
N TYR A 146 -30.16 14.82 -4.08
CA TYR A 146 -28.98 14.47 -3.31
C TYR A 146 -29.16 14.77 -1.83
N GLU A 147 -28.70 13.87 -0.95
CA GLU A 147 -28.56 14.17 0.47
C GLU A 147 -27.45 15.20 0.72
N ARG A 148 -26.39 15.17 -0.12
CA ARG A 148 -25.23 16.04 -0.05
C ARG A 148 -24.55 16.13 -1.42
N THR A 149 -23.78 17.19 -1.66
CA THR A 149 -23.15 17.50 -2.97
C THR A 149 -21.64 17.66 -2.84
N ASN A 150 -20.99 16.77 -2.10
CA ASN A 150 -19.58 16.94 -1.68
C ASN A 150 -18.58 16.06 -2.41
N THR A 151 -19.01 15.22 -3.35
CA THR A 151 -18.14 14.31 -4.10
C THR A 151 -18.13 14.61 -5.59
N LEU A 152 -17.15 14.05 -6.31
CA LEU A 152 -17.06 14.15 -7.77
C LEU A 152 -18.23 13.45 -8.51
N VAL A 153 -18.98 12.58 -7.82
CA VAL A 153 -20.17 11.93 -8.39
C VAL A 153 -21.19 12.98 -8.80
N TYR A 154 -21.44 13.97 -7.93
CA TYR A 154 -22.31 15.12 -8.22
C TYR A 154 -21.74 16.00 -9.35
N ASP A 155 -20.46 16.38 -9.24
CA ASP A 155 -19.84 17.34 -10.18
C ASP A 155 -19.78 16.81 -11.62
N PHE A 156 -19.68 15.49 -11.80
CA PHE A 156 -19.49 14.87 -13.11
C PHE A 156 -20.69 14.03 -13.58
N ASN A 157 -21.80 14.03 -12.84
CA ASN A 157 -23.05 13.31 -13.15
C ASN A 157 -22.79 11.83 -13.46
N ILE A 158 -22.11 11.12 -12.55
CA ILE A 158 -21.79 9.68 -12.66
C ILE A 158 -22.58 8.83 -11.68
N GLU A 159 -23.76 9.30 -11.27
CA GLU A 159 -24.69 8.56 -10.43
C GLU A 159 -25.03 7.22 -11.10
N CYS A 160 -25.25 6.21 -10.28
CA CYS A 160 -25.61 4.86 -10.75
C CYS A 160 -24.58 4.17 -11.67
N GLN A 161 -23.40 4.74 -11.84
CA GLN A 161 -22.31 4.17 -12.64
C GLN A 161 -21.18 3.66 -11.74
N GLU A 162 -21.46 2.62 -10.93
CA GLU A 162 -20.55 2.11 -9.91
C GLU A 162 -19.15 1.72 -10.44
N TRP A 163 -19.09 1.22 -11.67
CA TRP A 163 -17.81 0.86 -12.29
C TRP A 163 -16.98 2.11 -12.65
N LEU A 164 -17.61 3.22 -13.08
CA LEU A 164 -16.91 4.50 -13.30
C LEU A 164 -16.42 5.06 -11.97
N ARG A 165 -17.21 4.95 -10.92
CA ARG A 165 -16.82 5.39 -9.57
C ARG A 165 -15.59 4.61 -9.05
N ALA A 166 -15.45 3.35 -9.41
CA ALA A 166 -14.29 2.53 -9.05
C ALA A 166 -13.02 2.84 -9.89
N LEU A 167 -13.18 3.40 -11.08
CA LEU A 167 -12.12 3.61 -12.05
C LEU A 167 -10.94 4.46 -11.51
N PRO A 168 -11.13 5.57 -10.78
CA PRO A 168 -10.02 6.33 -10.21
C PRO A 168 -9.11 5.50 -9.30
N GLY A 169 -9.69 4.64 -8.45
CA GLY A 169 -8.92 3.74 -7.58
C GLY A 169 -8.13 2.68 -8.35
N THR A 170 -8.73 2.12 -9.40
CA THR A 170 -8.08 1.17 -10.31
C THR A 170 -6.91 1.82 -11.04
N LEU A 171 -7.12 3.02 -11.59
CA LEU A 171 -6.07 3.79 -12.27
C LEU A 171 -4.96 4.24 -11.32
N ASN A 172 -5.31 4.63 -10.09
CA ASN A 172 -4.33 4.90 -9.04
C ASN A 172 -3.41 3.69 -8.80
N SER A 173 -3.99 2.51 -8.66
CA SER A 173 -3.21 1.28 -8.45
C SER A 173 -2.38 0.88 -9.68
N ALA A 174 -2.91 1.07 -10.88
CA ALA A 174 -2.19 0.85 -12.14
C ALA A 174 -0.99 1.81 -12.28
N GLY A 175 -1.18 3.10 -11.93
CA GLY A 175 -0.09 4.07 -11.84
C GLY A 175 1.01 3.61 -10.88
N GLY A 176 0.63 2.96 -9.77
CA GLY A 176 1.58 2.39 -8.82
C GLY A 176 2.50 1.30 -9.40
N MET A 177 2.07 0.54 -10.42
CA MET A 177 2.96 -0.39 -11.13
C MET A 177 4.03 0.37 -11.92
N VAL A 178 3.65 1.43 -12.63
CA VAL A 178 4.58 2.30 -13.36
C VAL A 178 5.56 2.98 -12.40
N ALA A 179 5.07 3.46 -11.28
CA ALA A 179 5.87 4.10 -10.24
C ALA A 179 7.00 3.20 -9.70
N LEU A 180 6.79 1.89 -9.55
CA LEU A 180 7.83 0.96 -9.08
C LEU A 180 9.03 0.92 -10.03
N VAL A 181 8.77 0.88 -11.34
CA VAL A 181 9.84 0.88 -12.36
C VAL A 181 10.58 2.21 -12.36
N LEU A 182 9.85 3.32 -12.36
CA LEU A 182 10.44 4.67 -12.35
C LEU A 182 11.21 4.92 -11.06
N ALA A 183 10.71 4.48 -9.91
CA ALA A 183 11.38 4.65 -8.62
C ALA A 183 12.74 3.97 -8.59
N GLY A 184 12.83 2.74 -9.12
CA GLY A 184 14.09 2.04 -9.25
C GLY A 184 15.10 2.81 -10.09
N PHE A 185 14.70 3.18 -11.29
CA PHE A 185 15.59 3.86 -12.25
C PHE A 185 16.05 5.25 -11.75
N ILE A 186 15.12 6.06 -11.24
CA ILE A 186 15.41 7.43 -10.80
C ILE A 186 16.24 7.41 -9.52
N SER A 187 15.86 6.58 -8.52
CA SER A 187 16.56 6.52 -7.25
C SER A 187 17.99 6.00 -7.38
N ASP A 188 18.26 5.10 -8.34
CA ASP A 188 19.62 4.61 -8.56
C ASP A 188 20.48 5.59 -9.34
N ARG A 189 19.89 6.42 -10.21
CA ARG A 189 20.65 7.40 -10.99
C ARG A 189 20.88 8.72 -10.25
N LEU A 190 19.81 9.29 -9.66
CA LEU A 190 19.83 10.63 -9.09
C LEU A 190 20.09 10.65 -7.58
N GLY A 191 19.98 9.50 -6.90
CA GLY A 191 20.11 9.41 -5.44
C GLY A 191 18.77 9.38 -4.71
N ARG A 192 18.84 9.06 -3.42
CA ARG A 192 17.61 8.84 -2.60
C ARG A 192 16.96 10.18 -2.24
N ARG A 193 17.74 11.17 -1.83
CA ARG A 193 17.29 12.51 -1.49
C ARG A 193 16.57 13.20 -2.64
N VAL A 194 17.22 13.25 -3.80
CA VAL A 194 16.64 13.89 -5.00
C VAL A 194 15.38 13.16 -5.43
N SER A 195 15.36 11.83 -5.37
CA SER A 195 14.18 11.03 -5.72
C SER A 195 13.00 11.29 -4.79
N ILE A 196 13.22 11.39 -3.48
CA ILE A 196 12.16 11.72 -2.51
C ILE A 196 11.54 13.08 -2.85
N VAL A 197 12.36 14.10 -3.08
CA VAL A 197 11.90 15.45 -3.42
C VAL A 197 11.15 15.44 -4.76
N PHE A 198 11.72 14.81 -5.79
CA PHE A 198 11.13 14.73 -7.12
C PHE A 198 9.76 14.05 -7.10
N PHE A 199 9.65 12.86 -6.53
CA PHE A 199 8.38 12.13 -6.50
C PHE A 199 7.33 12.86 -5.64
N SER A 200 7.70 13.35 -4.46
CA SER A 200 6.74 14.04 -3.58
C SER A 200 6.29 15.39 -4.16
N PHE A 201 7.18 16.11 -4.84
CA PHE A 201 6.82 17.33 -5.55
C PHE A 201 5.78 17.04 -6.66
N ASN A 202 5.98 15.97 -7.44
CA ASN A 202 5.01 15.57 -8.47
C ASN A 202 3.67 15.13 -7.86
N VAL A 203 3.66 14.46 -6.70
CA VAL A 203 2.42 14.17 -5.97
C VAL A 203 1.67 15.45 -5.65
N ALA A 204 2.37 16.48 -5.14
CA ALA A 204 1.76 17.78 -4.82
C ALA A 204 1.25 18.47 -6.09
N LEU A 205 2.08 18.59 -7.11
CA LEU A 205 1.77 19.33 -8.34
C LEU A 205 0.55 18.73 -9.05
N VAL A 206 0.58 17.43 -9.34
CA VAL A 206 -0.51 16.77 -10.05
C VAL A 206 -1.77 16.70 -9.17
N GLY A 207 -1.61 16.51 -7.85
CA GLY A 207 -2.73 16.53 -6.91
C GLY A 207 -3.46 17.88 -6.89
N VAL A 208 -2.72 19.00 -6.89
CA VAL A 208 -3.31 20.34 -6.96
C VAL A 208 -3.99 20.56 -8.32
N ILE A 209 -3.34 20.20 -9.43
CA ILE A 209 -3.96 20.32 -10.77
C ILE A 209 -5.25 19.50 -10.84
N ARG A 210 -5.29 18.32 -10.24
CA ARG A 210 -6.47 17.44 -10.21
C ARG A 210 -7.68 18.09 -9.49
N ALA A 211 -7.46 18.93 -8.48
CA ALA A 211 -8.54 19.67 -7.82
C ALA A 211 -9.31 20.59 -8.77
N PHE A 212 -8.71 21.00 -9.89
CA PHE A 212 -9.31 21.86 -10.91
C PHE A 212 -9.80 21.08 -12.13
N SER A 213 -9.97 19.76 -12.03
CA SER A 213 -10.51 18.95 -13.12
C SER A 213 -11.90 19.41 -13.52
N VAL A 214 -12.11 19.55 -14.84
CA VAL A 214 -13.37 20.03 -15.44
C VAL A 214 -14.28 18.89 -15.88
N ASN A 215 -13.75 17.66 -16.00
CA ASN A 215 -14.52 16.47 -16.33
C ASN A 215 -13.89 15.22 -15.70
N PHE A 216 -14.66 14.13 -15.69
CA PHE A 216 -14.27 12.86 -15.08
C PHE A 216 -13.04 12.22 -15.76
N ALA A 217 -12.90 12.35 -17.08
CA ALA A 217 -11.75 11.79 -17.81
C ALA A 217 -10.44 12.48 -17.40
N MET A 218 -10.44 13.81 -17.27
CA MET A 218 -9.29 14.58 -16.78
C MET A 218 -8.93 14.19 -15.35
N TYR A 219 -9.93 14.08 -14.47
CA TYR A 219 -9.71 13.65 -13.08
C TYR A 219 -9.05 12.28 -13.03
N SER A 220 -9.58 11.30 -13.76
CA SER A 220 -9.09 9.93 -13.78
C SER A 220 -7.69 9.81 -14.38
N ALA A 221 -7.40 10.55 -15.45
CA ALA A 221 -6.07 10.61 -16.06
C ALA A 221 -5.04 11.23 -15.09
N LEU A 222 -5.39 12.32 -14.39
CA LEU A 222 -4.53 12.95 -13.41
C LEU A 222 -4.33 12.07 -12.17
N GLN A 223 -5.32 11.27 -11.76
CA GLN A 223 -5.18 10.27 -10.69
C GLN A 223 -4.12 9.22 -11.05
N PHE A 224 -4.17 8.68 -12.27
CA PHE A 224 -3.14 7.77 -12.79
C PHE A 224 -1.76 8.44 -12.84
N MET A 225 -1.67 9.62 -13.42
CA MET A 225 -0.43 10.38 -13.56
C MET A 225 0.21 10.69 -12.19
N GLN A 226 -0.59 11.13 -11.22
CA GLN A 226 -0.12 11.44 -9.87
C GLN A 226 0.59 10.26 -9.24
N THR A 227 0.03 9.06 -9.36
CA THR A 227 0.62 7.85 -8.80
C THR A 227 1.79 7.35 -9.66
N ALA A 228 1.68 7.38 -10.98
CA ALA A 228 2.72 6.91 -11.89
C ALA A 228 4.05 7.67 -11.70
N ILE A 229 4.00 9.00 -11.61
CA ILE A 229 5.19 9.84 -11.48
C ILE A 229 5.50 10.29 -10.05
N GLY A 230 4.62 10.03 -9.08
CA GLY A 230 4.78 10.40 -7.68
C GLY A 230 4.93 9.22 -6.71
N GLY A 231 4.43 8.04 -7.08
CA GLY A 231 4.37 6.87 -6.18
C GLY A 231 5.73 6.30 -5.76
N GLY A 232 6.83 6.75 -6.36
CA GLY A 232 8.18 6.35 -5.97
C GLY A 232 8.66 6.93 -4.64
N ALA A 233 7.99 7.94 -4.09
CA ALA A 233 8.39 8.63 -2.85
C ALA A 233 8.51 7.67 -1.66
N PHE A 234 7.53 6.77 -1.46
CA PHE A 234 7.57 5.78 -0.39
C PHE A 234 8.76 4.84 -0.50
N SER A 235 9.03 4.32 -1.69
CA SER A 235 10.15 3.41 -1.92
C SER A 235 11.50 4.07 -1.68
N ALA A 236 11.70 5.31 -2.16
CA ALA A 236 12.91 6.06 -1.96
C ALA A 236 13.13 6.40 -0.47
N ALA A 237 12.08 6.82 0.24
CA ALA A 237 12.10 7.10 1.67
C ALA A 237 12.44 5.85 2.49
N TYR A 238 11.82 4.73 2.17
CA TYR A 238 12.05 3.45 2.83
C TYR A 238 13.49 2.97 2.65
N ILE A 239 14.02 3.06 1.42
CA ILE A 239 15.41 2.66 1.11
C ILE A 239 16.38 3.56 1.89
N LEU A 240 16.20 4.88 1.86
CA LEU A 240 17.07 5.81 2.58
C LEU A 240 17.09 5.51 4.08
N ALA A 241 15.90 5.35 4.69
CA ALA A 241 15.79 5.04 6.11
C ALA A 241 16.59 3.81 6.51
N ALA A 242 16.56 2.83 5.67
CA ALA A 242 17.15 1.57 5.93
C ALA A 242 18.64 1.49 5.57
N GLU A 243 19.14 2.32 4.63
CA GLU A 243 20.56 2.46 4.32
C GLU A 243 21.34 3.18 5.44
N VAL A 244 20.67 4.03 6.23
CA VAL A 244 21.33 4.81 7.31
C VAL A 244 21.32 4.12 8.67
N VAL A 245 20.47 3.09 8.89
CA VAL A 245 20.40 2.38 10.18
C VAL A 245 21.22 1.10 10.20
N GLY A 246 21.67 0.71 11.38
CA GLY A 246 22.36 -0.57 11.59
C GLY A 246 21.42 -1.78 11.44
N PRO A 247 21.98 -2.98 11.17
CA PRO A 247 21.21 -4.20 10.93
C PRO A 247 20.17 -4.51 12.01
N GLN A 248 20.51 -4.30 13.27
CA GLN A 248 19.63 -4.57 14.42
C GLN A 248 18.38 -3.69 14.48
N TYR A 249 18.41 -2.53 13.83
CA TYR A 249 17.32 -1.55 13.84
C TYR A 249 16.50 -1.52 12.54
N ARG A 250 16.92 -2.25 11.50
CA ARG A 250 16.25 -2.23 10.18
C ARG A 250 14.79 -2.65 10.26
N VAL A 251 14.49 -3.74 10.97
CA VAL A 251 13.10 -4.24 11.10
C VAL A 251 12.24 -3.23 11.87
N ARG A 252 12.78 -2.65 12.95
CA ARG A 252 12.07 -1.61 13.72
C ARG A 252 11.83 -0.36 12.88
N THR A 253 12.82 0.07 12.09
CA THR A 253 12.69 1.21 11.17
C THR A 253 11.63 0.96 10.10
N SER A 254 11.57 -0.25 9.54
CA SER A 254 10.49 -0.66 8.63
C SER A 254 9.12 -0.51 9.27
N ALA A 255 8.95 -1.00 10.51
CA ALA A 255 7.69 -0.88 11.24
C ALA A 255 7.32 0.59 11.51
N ILE A 256 8.29 1.45 11.82
CA ILE A 256 8.07 2.90 11.99
C ILE A 256 7.54 3.51 10.67
N ILE A 257 8.21 3.28 9.55
CA ILE A 257 7.79 3.85 8.25
C ILE A 257 6.40 3.33 7.84
N SER A 258 6.12 2.04 8.03
CA SER A 258 4.79 1.48 7.77
C SER A 258 3.72 2.06 8.71
N SER A 259 4.06 2.30 9.98
CA SER A 259 3.16 2.95 10.94
C SER A 259 2.88 4.41 10.55
N MET A 260 3.85 5.11 9.98
CA MET A 260 3.65 6.49 9.48
C MET A 260 2.74 6.51 8.25
N PHE A 261 2.80 5.48 7.39
CA PHE A 261 1.83 5.30 6.31
C PHE A 261 0.41 5.08 6.86
N ALA A 262 0.23 4.19 7.85
CA ALA A 262 -1.07 3.99 8.49
C ALA A 262 -1.58 5.25 9.21
N LEU A 263 -0.68 5.99 9.89
CA LEU A 263 -1.01 7.28 10.48
C LEU A 263 -1.47 8.29 9.41
N GLY A 264 -0.85 8.27 8.24
CA GLY A 264 -1.30 9.08 7.09
C GLY A 264 -2.72 8.76 6.66
N GLN A 265 -3.12 7.48 6.64
CA GLN A 265 -4.51 7.10 6.39
C GLN A 265 -5.46 7.64 7.48
N VAL A 266 -5.06 7.57 8.75
CA VAL A 266 -5.84 8.16 9.87
C VAL A 266 -6.02 9.67 9.67
N VAL A 267 -4.93 10.39 9.35
CA VAL A 267 -4.97 11.83 9.08
C VAL A 267 -5.86 12.15 7.88
N LEU A 268 -5.78 11.35 6.81
CA LEU A 268 -6.68 11.47 5.65
C LEU A 268 -8.16 11.36 6.07
N GLY A 269 -8.50 10.37 6.88
CA GLY A 269 -9.87 10.18 7.38
C GLY A 269 -10.35 11.36 8.25
N LEU A 270 -9.48 11.89 9.12
CA LEU A 270 -9.77 13.07 9.93
C LEU A 270 -9.97 14.33 9.08
N LEU A 271 -9.12 14.55 8.08
CA LEU A 271 -9.26 15.68 7.16
C LEU A 271 -10.51 15.57 6.31
N ALA A 272 -10.86 14.36 5.84
CA ALA A 272 -12.09 14.12 5.08
C ALA A 272 -13.35 14.34 5.94
N LEU A 273 -13.30 14.03 7.24
CA LEU A 273 -14.39 14.34 8.18
C LEU A 273 -14.57 15.84 8.36
N ALA A 274 -13.45 16.60 8.46
CA ALA A 274 -13.47 18.04 8.70
C ALA A 274 -13.77 18.84 7.41
N VAL A 275 -13.21 18.41 6.27
CA VAL A 275 -13.28 19.10 4.98
C VAL A 275 -14.02 18.21 3.98
N ARG A 276 -15.34 18.39 3.89
CA ARG A 276 -16.20 17.52 3.10
C ARG A 276 -16.11 17.72 1.57
N PRO A 277 -16.05 18.96 1.01
CA PRO A 277 -15.99 19.15 -0.44
C PRO A 277 -14.70 18.58 -1.03
N TRP A 278 -14.80 17.71 -2.02
CA TRP A 278 -13.67 16.94 -2.56
C TRP A 278 -12.55 17.81 -3.15
N ARG A 279 -12.88 18.95 -3.80
CA ARG A 279 -11.88 19.89 -4.35
C ARG A 279 -11.06 20.52 -3.24
N THR A 280 -11.73 21.01 -2.20
CA THR A 280 -11.09 21.62 -1.03
C THR A 280 -10.26 20.58 -0.27
N LEU A 281 -10.80 19.36 -0.08
CA LEU A 281 -10.06 18.26 0.54
C LEU A 281 -8.77 17.98 -0.23
N THR A 282 -8.84 17.86 -1.56
CA THR A 282 -7.67 17.63 -2.41
C THR A 282 -6.62 18.76 -2.25
N LEU A 283 -7.02 20.01 -2.22
CA LEU A 283 -6.10 21.13 -2.00
C LEU A 283 -5.47 21.08 -0.60
N VAL A 284 -6.26 20.84 0.44
CA VAL A 284 -5.76 20.72 1.83
C VAL A 284 -4.75 19.58 1.97
N LEU A 285 -4.95 18.47 1.26
CA LEU A 285 -4.03 17.34 1.27
C LEU A 285 -2.70 17.65 0.56
N TYR A 286 -2.74 18.34 -0.59
CA TYR A 286 -1.56 18.39 -1.47
C TYR A 286 -0.82 19.73 -1.47
N VAL A 287 -1.46 20.87 -1.13
CA VAL A 287 -0.75 22.16 -1.05
C VAL A 287 0.36 22.15 0.01
N PRO A 288 0.17 21.62 1.24
CA PRO A 288 1.25 21.57 2.22
C PRO A 288 2.44 20.69 1.80
N VAL A 289 2.23 19.76 0.88
CA VAL A 289 3.30 18.85 0.42
C VAL A 289 4.39 19.58 -0.34
N PHE A 290 4.15 20.78 -0.89
CA PHE A 290 5.20 21.59 -1.52
C PHE A 290 6.34 21.94 -0.57
N LEU A 291 6.12 21.91 0.76
CA LEU A 291 7.19 22.07 1.74
C LEU A 291 8.31 21.02 1.60
N ILE A 292 8.05 19.89 0.91
CA ILE A 292 9.04 18.86 0.63
C ILE A 292 10.25 19.37 -0.17
N ILE A 293 10.11 20.49 -0.89
CA ILE A 293 11.21 21.11 -1.63
C ILE A 293 12.37 21.46 -0.67
N SER A 294 12.05 21.88 0.58
CA SER A 294 13.07 22.16 1.59
C SER A 294 13.95 20.98 1.94
N TYR A 295 13.48 19.74 1.70
CA TYR A 295 14.24 18.51 1.95
C TYR A 295 15.49 18.40 1.08
N TYR A 296 15.52 19.09 -0.05
CA TYR A 296 16.72 19.16 -0.87
C TYR A 296 17.94 19.70 -0.09
N TRP A 297 17.72 20.60 0.85
CA TRP A 297 18.78 21.19 1.68
C TRP A 297 18.92 20.54 3.06
N ILE A 298 17.83 20.01 3.62
CA ILE A 298 17.80 19.50 5.01
C ILE A 298 18.16 18.02 5.07
N LEU A 299 17.69 17.20 4.10
CA LEU A 299 17.87 15.76 4.10
C LEU A 299 19.26 15.39 3.57
N SER A 300 20.00 14.59 4.32
CA SER A 300 21.29 14.07 3.85
C SER A 300 21.09 12.93 2.85
N GLU A 301 21.97 12.87 1.82
CA GLU A 301 21.99 11.76 0.88
C GLU A 301 22.56 10.49 1.54
N SER A 302 22.17 9.33 1.04
CA SER A 302 22.72 8.05 1.48
C SER A 302 24.23 7.96 1.20
N PHE A 303 25.04 7.82 2.25
CA PHE A 303 26.48 7.60 2.09
C PHE A 303 26.79 6.29 1.34
N ARG A 304 25.95 5.25 1.50
CA ARG A 304 26.08 4.00 0.73
C ARG A 304 25.89 4.24 -0.76
N TRP A 305 24.90 5.03 -1.14
CA TRP A 305 24.66 5.38 -2.54
C TRP A 305 25.79 6.26 -3.09
N LEU A 306 26.22 7.29 -2.36
CA LEU A 306 27.31 8.17 -2.79
C LEU A 306 28.59 7.39 -3.09
N LEU A 307 28.98 6.52 -2.17
CA LEU A 307 30.15 5.66 -2.34
C LEU A 307 29.93 4.67 -3.50
N SER A 308 28.71 4.11 -3.66
CA SER A 308 28.39 3.23 -4.78
C SER A 308 28.45 3.92 -6.14
N LYS A 309 28.41 5.23 -6.21
CA LYS A 309 28.57 6.04 -7.43
C LYS A 309 29.96 6.62 -7.59
N ASN A 310 30.93 6.14 -6.79
CA ASN A 310 32.32 6.65 -6.76
C ASN A 310 32.44 8.16 -6.42
N LYS A 311 31.42 8.70 -5.72
CA LYS A 311 31.42 10.08 -5.22
C LYS A 311 32.08 10.13 -3.83
N GLN A 312 33.41 9.84 -3.79
CA GLN A 312 34.12 9.63 -2.54
C GLN A 312 34.11 10.88 -1.64
N ALA A 313 34.30 12.08 -2.21
CA ALA A 313 34.35 13.33 -1.44
C ALA A 313 32.99 13.60 -0.76
N GLU A 314 31.86 13.46 -1.49
CA GLU A 314 30.52 13.65 -0.95
C GLU A 314 30.18 12.55 0.08
N GLY A 315 30.59 11.28 -0.20
CA GLY A 315 30.41 10.15 0.71
C GLY A 315 31.15 10.32 2.03
N LYS A 316 32.40 10.78 1.97
CA LYS A 316 33.21 11.12 3.15
C LYS A 316 32.55 12.23 3.97
N ALA A 317 32.13 13.31 3.34
CA ALA A 317 31.46 14.43 4.01
C ALA A 317 30.14 13.99 4.70
N SER A 318 29.36 13.11 4.04
CA SER A 318 28.13 12.53 4.62
C SER A 318 28.41 11.64 5.83
N LEU A 319 29.45 10.81 5.79
CA LEU A 319 29.88 9.96 6.90
C LEU A 319 30.39 10.81 8.09
N GLU A 320 31.20 11.82 7.83
CA GLU A 320 31.71 12.75 8.86
C GLU A 320 30.55 13.52 9.51
N TYR A 321 29.58 13.99 8.72
CA TYR A 321 28.38 14.66 9.24
C TYR A 321 27.57 13.72 10.14
N ALA A 322 27.32 12.50 9.71
CA ALA A 322 26.58 11.51 10.47
C ALA A 322 27.27 11.15 11.80
N SER A 323 28.58 10.94 11.75
CA SER A 323 29.39 10.63 12.92
C SER A 323 29.41 11.80 13.92
N ARG A 324 29.64 13.03 13.42
CA ARG A 324 29.66 14.24 14.25
C ARG A 324 28.31 14.47 14.96
N LEU A 325 27.18 14.28 14.24
CA LEU A 325 25.86 14.46 14.82
C LEU A 325 25.57 13.40 15.90
N ASN A 326 26.15 12.22 15.77
CA ASN A 326 26.09 11.14 16.77
C ASN A 326 27.12 11.30 17.91
N GLY A 327 27.92 12.38 17.91
CA GLY A 327 28.93 12.62 18.94
C GLY A 327 30.15 11.71 18.84
N LYS A 328 30.46 11.20 17.64
CA LYS A 328 31.59 10.33 17.34
C LYS A 328 32.53 10.97 16.33
N GLN A 329 33.76 10.46 16.27
CA GLN A 329 34.76 10.84 15.26
C GLN A 329 35.30 9.58 14.59
N ILE A 330 35.27 9.55 13.26
CA ILE A 330 35.81 8.45 12.47
C ILE A 330 37.31 8.59 12.39
N SER A 331 38.09 7.56 12.73
CA SER A 331 39.53 7.59 12.55
C SER A 331 39.91 7.60 11.08
N ALA A 332 41.03 8.30 10.72
CA ALA A 332 41.48 8.41 9.34
C ALA A 332 41.69 7.01 8.69
N LYS A 333 42.23 6.06 9.44
CA LYS A 333 42.44 4.68 8.98
C LYS A 333 41.14 3.97 8.65
N ASN A 334 40.12 4.10 9.51
CA ASN A 334 38.80 3.48 9.29
C ASN A 334 38.01 4.17 8.17
N MET A 335 38.21 5.48 7.99
CA MET A 335 37.64 6.21 6.85
C MET A 335 38.18 5.68 5.53
N ASP A 336 39.48 5.52 5.42
CA ASP A 336 40.14 5.01 4.22
C ASP A 336 39.74 3.57 3.91
N PHE A 337 39.67 2.73 4.95
CA PHE A 337 39.13 1.37 4.83
C PHE A 337 37.69 1.37 4.28
N LEU A 338 36.76 2.20 4.82
CA LEU A 338 35.38 2.27 4.37
C LEU A 338 35.23 2.71 2.91
N LEU A 339 36.08 3.66 2.48
CA LEU A 339 36.08 4.14 1.09
C LEU A 339 36.59 3.07 0.12
N THR A 340 37.63 2.32 0.50
CA THR A 340 38.27 1.28 -0.34
C THR A 340 37.41 0.03 -0.44
N ALA A 341 36.82 -0.42 0.66
CA ALA A 341 36.01 -1.64 0.70
C ALA A 341 34.78 -1.57 -0.24
N ILE A 342 34.09 -0.44 -0.34
CA ILE A 342 32.98 -0.28 -1.28
C ILE A 342 33.46 -0.28 -2.73
N HIS A 343 34.63 0.31 -3.01
CA HIS A 343 35.19 0.32 -4.36
C HIS A 343 35.46 -1.10 -4.87
N ASN A 344 36.09 -1.94 -4.04
CA ASN A 344 36.39 -3.34 -4.36
C ASN A 344 35.12 -4.15 -4.61
N GLN A 345 34.10 -4.01 -3.73
CA GLN A 345 32.79 -4.66 -3.86
C GLN A 345 32.08 -4.35 -5.20
N MET A 346 32.28 -3.14 -5.71
CA MET A 346 31.68 -2.74 -6.99
C MET A 346 32.39 -3.36 -8.19
N GLN A 347 33.69 -3.49 -8.16
CA GLN A 347 34.45 -4.11 -9.24
C GLN A 347 34.12 -5.60 -9.34
N GLU A 348 33.99 -6.29 -8.22
CA GLU A 348 33.63 -7.71 -8.17
C GLU A 348 32.23 -7.99 -8.68
N ASN A 349 31.23 -7.12 -8.33
CA ASN A 349 29.88 -7.24 -8.83
C ASN A 349 29.76 -7.05 -10.37
N LYS A 350 30.70 -6.30 -10.99
CA LYS A 350 30.74 -6.13 -12.45
C LYS A 350 31.34 -7.34 -13.17
N GLN A 351 32.20 -8.10 -12.51
CA GLN A 351 32.90 -9.26 -13.11
C GLN A 351 32.13 -10.58 -12.96
N ALA A 352 31.09 -10.61 -12.11
CA ALA A 352 30.32 -11.81 -11.89
C ALA A 352 29.44 -12.14 -13.12
N ASN A 353 29.71 -13.29 -13.77
CA ASN A 353 28.92 -13.81 -14.88
C ASN A 353 27.42 -13.87 -14.51
N GLU A 354 26.55 -13.24 -15.30
CA GLU A 354 25.10 -13.33 -15.16
C GLU A 354 24.64 -14.69 -15.69
N GLU A 355 24.32 -15.63 -14.79
CA GLU A 355 23.56 -16.82 -15.17
C GLU A 355 22.16 -16.39 -15.66
N ASN A 356 21.68 -17.02 -16.73
CA ASN A 356 20.34 -16.75 -17.22
C ASN A 356 19.31 -17.20 -16.18
N LEU A 357 18.84 -16.25 -15.36
CA LEU A 357 17.95 -16.44 -14.24
C LEU A 357 16.66 -17.19 -14.64
N PHE A 358 16.10 -16.84 -15.79
CA PHE A 358 14.86 -17.43 -16.29
C PHE A 358 15.01 -18.92 -16.58
N TYR A 359 16.12 -19.29 -17.27
CA TYR A 359 16.40 -20.70 -17.57
C TYR A 359 16.62 -21.52 -16.30
N ARG A 360 17.36 -20.95 -15.31
CA ARG A 360 17.65 -21.64 -14.05
C ARG A 360 16.37 -21.92 -13.23
N VAL A 361 15.44 -20.96 -13.19
CA VAL A 361 14.15 -21.11 -12.49
C VAL A 361 13.28 -22.19 -13.14
N ILE A 362 13.15 -22.19 -14.47
CA ILE A 362 12.32 -23.18 -15.18
C ILE A 362 12.87 -24.59 -15.00
N LYS A 363 14.18 -24.75 -14.95
CA LYS A 363 14.84 -26.06 -14.80
C LYS A 363 14.64 -26.66 -13.40
N SER A 364 14.36 -25.84 -12.36
CA SER A 364 14.18 -26.31 -11.00
C SER A 364 12.69 -26.33 -10.59
N PRO A 365 12.06 -27.49 -10.40
CA PRO A 365 10.65 -27.58 -9.99
C PRO A 365 10.39 -26.88 -8.64
N VAL A 366 11.38 -26.88 -7.73
CA VAL A 366 11.27 -26.25 -6.41
C VAL A 366 11.22 -24.73 -6.55
N LEU A 367 12.15 -24.16 -7.34
CA LEU A 367 12.19 -22.71 -7.58
C LEU A 367 10.97 -22.27 -8.38
N LEU A 368 10.56 -23.01 -9.39
CA LEU A 368 9.37 -22.71 -10.19
C LEU A 368 8.12 -22.67 -9.31
N ARG A 369 7.93 -23.68 -8.43
CA ARG A 369 6.81 -23.67 -7.47
C ARG A 369 6.84 -22.43 -6.58
N ARG A 370 8.00 -22.03 -6.05
CA ARG A 370 8.11 -20.81 -5.23
C ARG A 370 7.80 -19.56 -6.04
N CYS A 371 8.33 -19.46 -7.26
CA CYS A 371 8.06 -18.35 -8.18
C CYS A 371 6.58 -18.23 -8.59
N CYS A 372 5.82 -19.33 -8.55
CA CYS A 372 4.36 -19.29 -8.77
C CYS A 372 3.62 -18.95 -7.47
N THR A 373 4.04 -19.49 -6.34
CA THR A 373 3.32 -19.33 -5.06
C THR A 373 3.50 -17.93 -4.47
N THR A 374 4.73 -17.40 -4.45
CA THR A 374 4.98 -16.09 -3.81
C THR A 374 4.19 -14.94 -4.44
N PRO A 375 4.05 -14.80 -5.77
CA PRO A 375 3.18 -13.78 -6.37
C PRO A 375 1.71 -13.92 -5.97
N ILE A 376 1.20 -15.14 -5.83
CA ILE A 376 -0.19 -15.37 -5.39
C ILE A 376 -0.38 -14.86 -3.97
N LEU A 377 0.56 -15.15 -3.05
CA LEU A 377 0.51 -14.61 -1.69
C LEU A 377 0.54 -13.08 -1.67
N TRP A 378 1.38 -12.48 -2.52
CA TRP A 378 1.44 -11.03 -2.67
C TRP A 378 0.15 -10.44 -3.24
N MET A 379 -0.41 -11.07 -4.28
CA MET A 379 -1.65 -10.64 -4.92
C MET A 379 -2.83 -10.69 -3.94
N THR A 380 -2.98 -11.80 -3.24
CA THR A 380 -4.01 -11.97 -2.21
C THR A 380 -3.85 -10.95 -1.09
N ASN A 381 -2.61 -10.77 -0.60
CA ASN A 381 -2.35 -9.83 0.47
C ASN A 381 -2.71 -8.39 0.07
N THR A 382 -2.27 -7.92 -1.09
CA THR A 382 -2.58 -6.56 -1.56
C THR A 382 -4.06 -6.38 -1.90
N PHE A 383 -4.70 -7.41 -2.46
CA PHE A 383 -6.14 -7.41 -2.76
C PHE A 383 -6.98 -7.21 -1.50
N ILE A 384 -6.70 -7.99 -0.45
CA ILE A 384 -7.44 -7.89 0.82
C ILE A 384 -7.07 -6.61 1.57
N TYR A 385 -5.77 -6.25 1.63
CA TYR A 385 -5.28 -5.08 2.34
C TYR A 385 -5.96 -3.78 1.86
N TYR A 386 -5.94 -3.55 0.54
CA TYR A 386 -6.60 -2.39 -0.05
C TYR A 386 -8.12 -2.57 -0.10
N GLY A 387 -8.61 -3.77 -0.38
CA GLY A 387 -10.04 -4.07 -0.43
C GLY A 387 -10.75 -3.76 0.89
N LEU A 388 -10.19 -4.16 2.03
CA LEU A 388 -10.75 -3.83 3.34
C LEU A 388 -10.70 -2.31 3.63
N SER A 389 -9.67 -1.59 3.20
CA SER A 389 -9.63 -0.12 3.35
C SER A 389 -10.72 0.56 2.52
N ILE A 390 -10.88 0.16 1.26
CA ILE A 390 -11.85 0.75 0.32
C ILE A 390 -13.28 0.46 0.75
N ASN A 391 -13.58 -0.79 1.14
CA ASN A 391 -14.93 -1.18 1.54
C ASN A 391 -15.32 -0.71 2.97
N SER A 392 -14.38 -0.16 3.73
CA SER A 392 -14.61 0.32 5.10
C SER A 392 -15.66 1.43 5.19
N VAL A 393 -15.74 2.26 4.17
CA VAL A 393 -16.71 3.37 4.09
C VAL A 393 -18.14 2.92 3.79
N SER A 394 -18.30 1.67 3.35
CA SER A 394 -19.61 1.04 3.10
C SER A 394 -20.17 0.31 4.33
N LEU A 395 -19.42 0.27 5.44
CA LEU A 395 -19.91 -0.27 6.71
C LEU A 395 -21.00 0.63 7.29
N SER A 396 -21.94 0.04 8.03
CA SER A 396 -22.96 0.78 8.78
C SER A 396 -22.32 1.80 9.73
N GLY A 397 -22.99 2.91 10.00
CA GLY A 397 -22.51 3.97 10.87
C GLY A 397 -21.73 5.07 10.14
N ASN A 398 -20.85 5.77 10.86
CA ASN A 398 -20.09 6.89 10.29
C ASN A 398 -18.92 6.40 9.45
N MET A 399 -18.97 6.61 8.13
CA MET A 399 -17.96 6.15 7.19
C MET A 399 -16.54 6.66 7.48
N TYR A 400 -16.40 7.88 7.99
CA TYR A 400 -15.10 8.47 8.32
C TYR A 400 -14.49 7.80 9.54
N LEU A 401 -15.29 7.56 10.59
CA LEU A 401 -14.83 6.88 11.80
C LEU A 401 -14.47 5.42 11.53
N ASN A 402 -15.24 4.74 10.67
CA ASN A 402 -14.94 3.38 10.24
C ASN A 402 -13.58 3.31 9.54
N TYR A 403 -13.33 4.21 8.58
CA TYR A 403 -12.06 4.28 7.88
C TYR A 403 -10.87 4.57 8.84
N ILE A 404 -11.05 5.55 9.76
CA ILE A 404 -10.03 5.89 10.76
C ILE A 404 -9.71 4.70 11.66
N ALA A 405 -10.72 3.99 12.16
CA ALA A 405 -10.53 2.82 13.02
C ALA A 405 -9.77 1.70 12.30
N ILE A 406 -10.14 1.45 11.02
CA ILE A 406 -9.53 0.43 10.18
C ILE A 406 -8.09 0.79 9.78
N ALA A 407 -7.78 2.06 9.59
CA ALA A 407 -6.42 2.52 9.38
C ALA A 407 -5.57 2.43 10.67
N ALA A 408 -6.13 2.80 11.81
CA ALA A 408 -5.42 2.79 13.08
C ALA A 408 -5.03 1.38 13.54
N ILE A 409 -5.87 0.37 13.28
CA ILE A 409 -5.61 -1.02 13.68
C ILE A 409 -4.44 -1.66 12.92
N GLU A 410 -4.00 -1.09 11.81
CA GLU A 410 -2.81 -1.55 11.08
C GLU A 410 -1.53 -1.39 11.91
N ILE A 411 -1.44 -0.30 12.70
CA ILE A 411 -0.25 0.01 13.49
C ILE A 411 0.13 -1.14 14.45
N PRO A 412 -0.77 -1.59 15.34
CA PRO A 412 -0.46 -2.75 16.17
C PRO A 412 -0.21 -4.02 15.35
N GLY A 413 -0.83 -4.18 14.18
CA GLY A 413 -0.57 -5.30 13.28
C GLY A 413 0.90 -5.35 12.82
N PHE A 414 1.47 -4.23 12.37
CA PHE A 414 2.88 -4.13 11.96
C PHE A 414 3.84 -4.43 13.12
N TRP A 415 3.58 -3.90 14.32
CA TRP A 415 4.42 -4.14 15.49
C TRP A 415 4.33 -5.58 16.00
N THR A 416 3.15 -6.19 15.93
CA THR A 416 2.97 -7.61 16.28
C THR A 416 3.77 -8.50 15.32
N ALA A 417 3.82 -8.18 14.03
CA ALA A 417 4.66 -8.92 13.09
C ALA A 417 6.13 -8.91 13.51
N VAL A 418 6.67 -7.75 13.93
CA VAL A 418 8.07 -7.63 14.42
C VAL A 418 8.33 -8.51 15.63
N LEU A 419 7.34 -8.65 16.53
CA LEU A 419 7.48 -9.42 17.76
C LEU A 419 7.31 -10.94 17.56
N VAL A 420 6.42 -11.34 16.64
CA VAL A 420 5.98 -12.73 16.47
C VAL A 420 6.85 -13.49 15.48
N LEU A 421 7.31 -12.84 14.40
CA LEU A 421 8.05 -13.52 13.33
C LEU A 421 9.29 -14.26 13.82
N ASP A 422 10.05 -13.70 14.75
CA ASP A 422 11.28 -14.31 15.27
C ASP A 422 11.03 -15.35 16.38
N ARG A 423 9.78 -15.47 16.86
CA ARG A 423 9.42 -16.43 17.92
C ARG A 423 8.62 -17.62 17.40
N VAL A 424 7.64 -17.38 16.56
CA VAL A 424 6.66 -18.37 16.07
C VAL A 424 7.07 -18.96 14.71
N GLY A 425 7.82 -18.19 13.92
CA GLY A 425 8.21 -18.57 12.57
C GLY A 425 7.37 -17.87 11.49
N ARG A 426 7.93 -17.82 10.29
CA ARG A 426 7.33 -17.07 9.18
C ARG A 426 6.13 -17.80 8.59
N ARG A 427 6.27 -19.11 8.38
CA ARG A 427 5.24 -19.96 7.78
C ARG A 427 3.97 -20.01 8.63
N ILE A 428 4.11 -20.23 9.94
CA ILE A 428 2.97 -20.34 10.86
C ILE A 428 2.29 -18.97 11.00
N THR A 429 3.06 -17.89 11.13
CA THR A 429 2.53 -16.53 11.24
C THR A 429 1.71 -16.14 10.00
N LEU A 430 2.21 -16.45 8.80
CA LEU A 430 1.48 -16.20 7.54
C LEU A 430 0.22 -17.06 7.44
N PHE A 431 0.31 -18.36 7.79
CA PHE A 431 -0.84 -19.26 7.79
C PHE A 431 -1.94 -18.75 8.72
N CYS A 432 -1.61 -18.46 9.98
CA CYS A 432 -2.58 -17.97 10.96
C CYS A 432 -3.16 -16.60 10.55
N GLY A 433 -2.31 -15.68 10.04
CA GLY A 433 -2.74 -14.36 9.60
C GLY A 433 -3.75 -14.43 8.45
N PHE A 434 -3.48 -15.20 7.41
CA PHE A 434 -4.41 -15.40 6.31
C PHE A 434 -5.67 -16.17 6.74
N MET A 435 -5.53 -17.23 7.55
CA MET A 435 -6.66 -18.04 7.99
C MET A 435 -7.63 -17.24 8.85
N VAL A 436 -7.14 -16.54 9.87
CA VAL A 436 -8.00 -15.71 10.75
C VAL A 436 -8.64 -14.57 9.96
N CYS A 437 -7.89 -13.91 9.07
CA CYS A 437 -8.45 -12.91 8.17
C CYS A 437 -9.59 -13.50 7.31
N GLY A 438 -9.37 -14.67 6.71
CA GLY A 438 -10.38 -15.35 5.88
C GLY A 438 -11.64 -15.72 6.66
N ILE A 439 -11.49 -16.28 7.86
CA ILE A 439 -12.63 -16.63 8.74
C ILE A 439 -13.40 -15.37 9.15
N CYS A 440 -12.73 -14.30 9.52
CA CYS A 440 -13.38 -13.03 9.90
C CYS A 440 -14.14 -12.42 8.72
N CYS A 441 -13.56 -12.41 7.52
CA CYS A 441 -14.22 -11.91 6.30
C CYS A 441 -15.43 -12.79 5.92
N LEU A 442 -15.32 -14.11 6.07
CA LEU A 442 -16.43 -15.02 5.81
C LEU A 442 -17.57 -14.81 6.82
N ALA A 443 -17.24 -14.74 8.11
CA ALA A 443 -18.24 -14.47 9.15
C ALA A 443 -18.93 -13.12 8.91
N PHE A 444 -18.17 -12.07 8.59
CA PHE A 444 -18.70 -10.74 8.31
C PHE A 444 -19.75 -10.75 7.19
N ALA A 445 -19.57 -11.56 6.14
CA ALA A 445 -20.50 -11.63 5.01
C ALA A 445 -21.93 -12.03 5.42
N PHE A 446 -22.09 -12.74 6.54
CA PHE A 446 -23.38 -13.24 7.03
C PHE A 446 -23.91 -12.49 8.27
N VAL A 447 -23.17 -11.49 8.78
CA VAL A 447 -23.65 -10.70 9.92
C VAL A 447 -24.76 -9.75 9.47
N PRO A 448 -25.92 -9.73 10.15
CA PRO A 448 -27.00 -8.81 9.85
C PRO A 448 -26.57 -7.34 10.04
N LYS A 449 -27.05 -6.43 9.18
CA LYS A 449 -26.67 -5.00 9.18
C LYS A 449 -26.96 -4.28 10.51
N HIS A 450 -27.94 -4.75 11.30
CA HIS A 450 -28.24 -4.15 12.61
C HIS A 450 -27.20 -4.47 13.70
N MET A 451 -26.33 -5.48 13.48
CA MET A 451 -25.27 -5.84 14.42
C MET A 451 -23.97 -5.10 14.10
N TYR A 452 -24.02 -3.76 14.09
CA TYR A 452 -22.88 -2.90 13.73
C TYR A 452 -21.60 -3.24 14.49
N THR A 453 -21.67 -3.41 15.81
CA THR A 453 -20.49 -3.64 16.65
C THR A 453 -19.77 -4.94 16.28
N ILE A 454 -20.52 -6.02 16.04
CA ILE A 454 -19.95 -7.32 15.65
C ILE A 454 -19.30 -7.20 14.26
N SER A 455 -19.98 -6.57 13.32
CA SER A 455 -19.48 -6.30 11.98
C SER A 455 -18.16 -5.54 12.02
N LEU A 456 -18.08 -4.47 12.81
CA LEU A 456 -16.89 -3.66 12.96
C LEU A 456 -15.74 -4.45 13.60
N ILE A 457 -15.99 -5.22 14.65
CA ILE A 457 -14.97 -6.04 15.33
C ILE A 457 -14.38 -7.07 14.37
N LEU A 458 -15.21 -7.82 13.65
CA LEU A 458 -14.73 -8.81 12.66
C LEU A 458 -13.89 -8.16 11.58
N TYR A 459 -14.32 -7.00 11.12
CA TYR A 459 -13.61 -6.24 10.10
C TYR A 459 -12.25 -5.73 10.59
N LEU A 460 -12.18 -5.22 11.83
CA LEU A 460 -10.94 -4.78 12.46
C LEU A 460 -9.96 -5.94 12.67
N ILE A 461 -10.44 -7.12 13.12
CA ILE A 461 -9.58 -8.30 13.27
C ILE A 461 -9.04 -8.73 11.90
N GLY A 462 -9.88 -8.78 10.87
CA GLY A 462 -9.45 -9.08 9.50
C GLY A 462 -8.36 -8.12 9.02
N LYS A 463 -8.55 -6.81 9.24
CA LYS A 463 -7.59 -5.78 8.85
C LYS A 463 -6.27 -5.84 9.63
N TYR A 464 -6.35 -6.10 10.95
CA TYR A 464 -5.19 -6.35 11.80
C TYR A 464 -4.35 -7.53 11.28
N CYS A 465 -5.01 -8.66 10.98
CA CYS A 465 -4.33 -9.86 10.50
C CYS A 465 -3.67 -9.63 9.13
N ILE A 466 -4.34 -8.95 8.20
CA ILE A 466 -3.74 -8.69 6.88
C ILE A 466 -2.60 -7.67 6.96
N GLY A 467 -2.64 -6.72 7.89
CA GLY A 467 -1.52 -5.82 8.19
C GLY A 467 -0.29 -6.58 8.70
N LEU A 468 -0.49 -7.54 9.62
CA LEU A 468 0.55 -8.46 10.08
C LEU A 468 1.14 -9.28 8.92
N VAL A 469 0.27 -9.83 8.06
CA VAL A 469 0.68 -10.59 6.86
C VAL A 469 1.48 -9.73 5.90
N MET A 470 1.12 -8.45 5.71
CA MET A 470 1.82 -7.51 4.82
C MET A 470 3.30 -7.40 5.17
N THR A 471 3.62 -7.23 6.45
CA THR A 471 5.02 -7.20 6.92
C THR A 471 5.70 -8.56 6.76
N SER A 472 4.98 -9.63 7.08
CA SER A 472 5.51 -10.99 7.10
C SER A 472 5.85 -11.51 5.70
N VAL A 473 5.03 -11.21 4.69
CA VAL A 473 5.22 -11.68 3.31
C VAL A 473 6.47 -11.08 2.66
N TYR A 474 6.82 -9.84 3.02
CA TYR A 474 8.06 -9.20 2.58
C TYR A 474 9.28 -9.98 3.07
N LEU A 475 9.35 -10.21 4.38
CA LEU A 475 10.46 -10.92 5.00
C LEU A 475 10.56 -12.35 4.47
N TYR A 476 9.45 -13.06 4.45
CA TYR A 476 9.40 -14.44 4.00
C TYR A 476 9.84 -14.61 2.55
N THR A 477 9.33 -13.76 1.64
CA THR A 477 9.75 -13.79 0.23
C THR A 477 11.24 -13.57 0.09
N ALA A 478 11.80 -12.65 0.87
CA ALA A 478 13.21 -12.35 0.82
C ALA A 478 14.11 -13.48 1.36
N GLU A 479 13.63 -14.29 2.32
CA GLU A 479 14.34 -15.42 2.90
C GLU A 479 14.30 -16.69 2.01
N LEU A 480 13.30 -16.81 1.11
CA LEU A 480 13.12 -17.98 0.25
C LEU A 480 14.11 -18.07 -0.92
N TYR A 481 14.71 -16.94 -1.32
CA TYR A 481 15.52 -16.85 -2.55
C TYR A 481 16.99 -16.54 -2.28
N PRO A 482 17.89 -16.97 -3.20
CA PRO A 482 19.32 -16.73 -3.08
C PRO A 482 19.64 -15.25 -2.93
N THR A 483 20.61 -14.93 -2.06
CA THR A 483 21.01 -13.57 -1.71
C THR A 483 21.28 -12.70 -2.95
N ARG A 484 21.95 -13.26 -3.96
CA ARG A 484 22.30 -12.55 -5.21
C ARG A 484 21.07 -12.11 -6.03
N TYR A 485 20.02 -12.95 -6.10
CA TYR A 485 18.83 -12.73 -6.95
C TYR A 485 17.58 -12.31 -6.16
N ARG A 486 17.70 -12.21 -4.86
CA ARG A 486 16.60 -11.91 -3.92
C ARG A 486 15.78 -10.69 -4.33
N HIS A 487 16.47 -9.63 -4.78
CA HIS A 487 15.79 -8.39 -5.20
C HIS A 487 14.96 -8.56 -6.44
N SER A 488 15.44 -9.34 -7.40
CA SER A 488 14.71 -9.64 -8.64
C SER A 488 13.44 -10.43 -8.34
N PHE A 489 13.54 -11.47 -7.51
CA PHE A 489 12.36 -12.29 -7.15
C PHE A 489 11.35 -11.54 -6.30
N LEU A 490 11.82 -10.72 -5.37
CA LEU A 490 10.95 -9.91 -4.56
C LEU A 490 10.29 -8.80 -5.38
N GLY A 491 11.05 -8.14 -6.26
CA GLY A 491 10.53 -7.17 -7.22
C GLY A 491 9.48 -7.78 -8.13
N PHE A 492 9.74 -8.96 -8.67
CA PHE A 492 8.79 -9.73 -9.49
C PHE A 492 7.52 -10.06 -8.71
N SER A 493 7.65 -10.64 -7.51
CA SER A 493 6.48 -11.01 -6.69
C SER A 493 5.65 -9.80 -6.28
N SER A 494 6.29 -8.71 -5.86
CA SER A 494 5.59 -7.48 -5.47
C SER A 494 4.94 -6.76 -6.64
N MET A 495 5.54 -6.81 -7.83
CA MET A 495 4.95 -6.24 -9.06
C MET A 495 3.68 -7.00 -9.45
N LEU A 496 3.70 -8.34 -9.45
CA LEU A 496 2.50 -9.15 -9.69
C LEU A 496 1.46 -8.95 -8.56
N GLY A 497 1.92 -8.73 -7.33
CA GLY A 497 1.04 -8.35 -6.22
C GLY A 497 0.19 -7.11 -6.50
N ARG A 498 0.67 -6.16 -7.30
CA ARG A 498 -0.12 -4.96 -7.67
C ARG A 498 -1.40 -5.27 -8.43
N ILE A 499 -1.49 -6.42 -9.10
CA ILE A 499 -2.73 -6.88 -9.75
C ILE A 499 -3.85 -6.95 -8.71
N GLY A 500 -3.57 -7.44 -7.50
CA GLY A 500 -4.54 -7.45 -6.40
C GLY A 500 -5.03 -6.04 -6.03
N SER A 501 -4.12 -5.07 -5.95
CA SER A 501 -4.50 -3.67 -5.66
C SER A 501 -5.28 -2.98 -6.79
N ILE A 502 -5.09 -3.42 -8.06
CA ILE A 502 -5.85 -2.93 -9.22
C ILE A 502 -7.29 -3.44 -9.19
N VAL A 503 -7.49 -4.69 -8.75
CA VAL A 503 -8.82 -5.32 -8.69
C VAL A 503 -9.62 -4.86 -7.45
N ALA A 504 -8.94 -4.53 -6.36
CA ALA A 504 -9.58 -4.15 -5.10
C ALA A 504 -10.63 -3.01 -5.22
N PRO A 505 -10.38 -1.90 -5.94
CA PRO A 505 -11.36 -0.82 -6.11
C PRO A 505 -12.63 -1.20 -6.88
N LEU A 506 -12.62 -2.32 -7.60
CA LEU A 506 -13.80 -2.81 -8.32
C LEU A 506 -14.77 -3.55 -7.38
N THR A 507 -14.33 -3.95 -6.20
CA THR A 507 -15.14 -4.75 -5.28
C THR A 507 -16.40 -4.04 -4.76
N PRO A 508 -16.43 -2.71 -4.49
CA PRO A 508 -17.66 -2.03 -4.11
C PRO A 508 -18.77 -2.10 -5.19
N ALA A 509 -18.40 -2.13 -6.48
CA ALA A 509 -19.39 -2.26 -7.56
C ALA A 509 -20.14 -3.59 -7.51
N LEU A 510 -19.55 -4.63 -6.95
CA LEU A 510 -20.20 -5.95 -6.78
C LEU A 510 -21.23 -5.96 -5.64
N MET A 511 -21.19 -4.98 -4.74
CA MET A 511 -22.17 -4.86 -3.65
C MET A 511 -23.59 -4.57 -4.13
N VAL A 512 -23.75 -4.09 -5.37
CA VAL A 512 -25.06 -3.88 -6.01
C VAL A 512 -25.84 -5.21 -6.09
N TYR A 513 -25.16 -6.32 -6.36
CA TYR A 513 -25.79 -7.64 -6.43
C TYR A 513 -26.03 -8.23 -5.03
N TRP A 514 -25.04 -8.17 -4.16
CA TRP A 514 -25.13 -8.58 -2.76
C TRP A 514 -23.99 -8.00 -1.94
N SER A 515 -24.30 -7.39 -0.82
CA SER A 515 -23.33 -6.68 0.03
C SER A 515 -22.20 -7.58 0.60
N GLY A 516 -22.41 -8.90 0.65
CA GLY A 516 -21.43 -9.87 1.14
C GLY A 516 -20.38 -10.32 0.10
N ILE A 517 -20.58 -10.05 -1.20
CA ILE A 517 -19.69 -10.56 -2.27
C ILE A 517 -18.23 -10.18 -2.04
N PRO A 518 -17.84 -8.92 -1.78
CA PRO A 518 -16.45 -8.56 -1.58
C PRO A 518 -15.81 -9.35 -0.44
N SER A 519 -16.52 -9.51 0.67
CA SER A 519 -16.03 -10.21 1.86
C SER A 519 -15.83 -11.71 1.63
N ILE A 520 -16.70 -12.35 0.84
CA ILE A 520 -16.51 -13.74 0.43
C ILE A 520 -15.30 -13.88 -0.50
N MET A 521 -15.11 -12.96 -1.45
CA MET A 521 -13.91 -12.96 -2.30
C MET A 521 -12.63 -12.84 -1.48
N PHE A 522 -12.61 -11.95 -0.49
CA PHE A 522 -11.49 -11.82 0.44
C PHE A 522 -11.29 -13.10 1.26
N ALA A 523 -12.35 -13.69 1.76
CA ALA A 523 -12.30 -14.93 2.54
C ALA A 523 -11.74 -16.10 1.72
N CYS A 524 -12.27 -16.34 0.52
CA CYS A 524 -11.82 -17.43 -0.35
C CYS A 524 -10.35 -17.29 -0.72
N THR A 525 -9.93 -16.09 -1.14
CA THR A 525 -8.53 -15.84 -1.51
C THR A 525 -7.58 -15.95 -0.33
N ALA A 526 -7.99 -15.50 0.87
CA ALA A 526 -7.21 -15.64 2.10
C ALA A 526 -7.04 -17.11 2.51
N ILE A 527 -8.12 -17.89 2.53
CA ILE A 527 -8.10 -19.31 2.91
C ILE A 527 -7.23 -20.11 1.92
N ILE A 528 -7.38 -19.89 0.61
CA ILE A 528 -6.53 -20.53 -0.40
C ILE A 528 -5.06 -20.19 -0.15
N SER A 529 -4.74 -18.92 0.11
CA SER A 529 -3.37 -18.47 0.37
C SER A 529 -2.81 -19.03 1.68
N ALA A 530 -3.63 -19.20 2.72
CA ALA A 530 -3.23 -19.88 3.95
C ALA A 530 -2.75 -21.31 3.67
N PHE A 531 -3.49 -22.09 2.91
CA PHE A 531 -3.07 -23.44 2.54
C PHE A 531 -1.86 -23.45 1.60
N LEU A 532 -1.75 -22.48 0.68
CA LEU A 532 -0.57 -22.36 -0.18
C LEU A 532 0.70 -22.07 0.62
N VAL A 533 0.65 -21.29 1.69
CA VAL A 533 1.79 -21.06 2.59
C VAL A 533 2.30 -22.38 3.17
N LEU A 534 1.42 -23.33 3.50
CA LEU A 534 1.82 -24.63 4.07
C LEU A 534 2.64 -25.48 3.09
N THR A 535 2.55 -25.22 1.79
CA THR A 535 3.36 -25.91 0.78
C THR A 535 4.82 -25.42 0.73
N GLN A 536 5.11 -24.30 1.39
CA GLN A 536 6.43 -23.69 1.40
C GLN A 536 7.20 -24.06 2.68
N PRO A 537 8.55 -24.01 2.67
CA PRO A 537 9.36 -24.34 3.84
C PRO A 537 9.27 -23.24 4.93
N GLU A 538 9.53 -23.62 6.20
CA GLU A 538 9.81 -22.65 7.26
C GLU A 538 11.23 -22.12 7.10
N THR A 539 11.39 -20.80 7.33
CA THR A 539 12.67 -20.12 7.19
C THR A 539 13.31 -19.72 8.53
N LEU A 540 12.54 -19.76 9.62
CA LEU A 540 13.04 -19.44 10.98
C LEU A 540 14.20 -20.38 11.35
N GLY A 541 15.33 -19.79 11.76
CA GLY A 541 16.51 -20.55 12.19
C GLY A 541 17.25 -21.28 11.07
N GLN A 542 16.82 -21.13 9.82
CA GLN A 542 17.51 -21.66 8.67
C GLN A 542 18.53 -20.64 8.15
N ARG A 543 19.67 -21.14 7.64
CA ARG A 543 20.63 -20.28 6.96
C ARG A 543 20.00 -19.71 5.69
N VAL A 544 20.14 -18.43 5.49
CA VAL A 544 19.66 -17.77 4.28
C VAL A 544 20.40 -18.33 3.06
N PRO A 545 19.70 -18.77 2.00
CA PRO A 545 20.36 -19.40 0.85
C PRO A 545 21.24 -18.38 0.10
N ASP A 546 22.45 -18.80 -0.22
CA ASP A 546 23.40 -18.02 -1.03
C ASP A 546 23.38 -18.46 -2.49
N THR A 547 23.14 -19.75 -2.74
CA THR A 547 23.05 -20.37 -4.07
C THR A 547 21.66 -20.87 -4.37
N PHE A 548 21.41 -21.22 -5.64
CA PHE A 548 20.18 -21.90 -6.05
C PHE A 548 20.06 -23.30 -5.41
N GLU A 549 21.17 -24.00 -5.27
CA GLU A 549 21.26 -25.31 -4.62
C GLU A 549 20.87 -25.23 -3.14
N ASP A 550 21.33 -24.21 -2.43
CA ASP A 550 20.95 -23.97 -1.03
C ASP A 550 19.45 -23.66 -0.93
N ALA A 551 18.94 -22.81 -1.85
CA ALA A 551 17.52 -22.52 -1.90
C ALA A 551 16.68 -23.79 -2.16
N GLU A 552 17.09 -24.68 -3.04
CA GLU A 552 16.40 -25.94 -3.31
C GLU A 552 16.42 -26.89 -2.11
N ARG A 553 17.48 -26.86 -1.30
CA ARG A 553 17.62 -27.67 -0.08
C ARG A 553 16.83 -27.11 1.11
N LEU A 554 16.47 -25.85 1.07
CA LEU A 554 15.74 -25.18 2.15
C LEU A 554 14.44 -25.95 2.45
N GLY A 555 14.29 -26.45 3.70
CA GLY A 555 13.14 -27.24 4.12
C GLY A 555 13.21 -28.73 3.81
N LYS A 556 14.28 -29.23 3.18
CA LYS A 556 14.57 -30.66 3.17
C LYS A 556 15.36 -30.99 4.44
N LYS A 557 14.80 -31.84 5.29
CA LYS A 557 15.53 -32.44 6.43
C LYS A 557 16.49 -33.49 5.95
#